data_7ad4bf5c255bc8419c06c76e2a03505a
#
_entry.id   7ad4bf5c255bc8419c06c76e2a03505a
#
_cell.length_a   1.000
_cell.length_b   1.000
_cell.length_c   1.000
_cell.angle_alpha   90.00
_cell.angle_beta   90.00
_cell.angle_gamma   90.00
#
_symmetry.space_group_name_H-M   'P 1'
#
loop_
_entity.id
_entity.type
_entity.pdbx_description
1 polymer ?
#
loop_
_entity_poly.entity_id
_entity_poly.type
_entity_poly.pdbx_seq_one_letter_code
_entity_poly.pdbx_strand_id
1 'polypeptide(L)'
;MAVLETTARDQRASGEATRRRKNARRTTNPYSPAHRGDAKLAWVLIAPALVGFAVFAAYPTLRGIYLSFTDFAVLSPPEWIGLDNYRQLLGDEVFWSSLGVTVYFVLLSVSLGLVVSVVTAAVLHRITSSTVIRGLIILPFLISGVVAGTVWWWMLDSQLGIVNIVIKAFGGDGIQFLTSRDWAIPSVALINVWKQMGYTAIIIFAGLQTIPATIYEAGRVDGASELRMFRTLTLPLLRPILALVVVLNVINAFQVFDIVSVTTKGGPANASNVLQMYIYSKAFGQFDFGYAATMSLALFVILIAITFLQMRLLRASESDTN
;
A
#
# COMPACT_ATOMS: atom_id res chain seq x y z
N MET A 1 -9.56 76.65 -36.15
CA MET A 1 -8.31 75.88 -35.98
C MET A 1 -8.37 74.95 -34.80
N ALA A 2 -9.10 75.18 -33.73
CA ALA A 2 -9.25 74.30 -32.55
C ALA A 2 -10.03 73.00 -32.71
N VAL A 3 -10.94 72.86 -33.72
CA VAL A 3 -11.78 71.68 -33.91
C VAL A 3 -11.00 70.52 -34.61
N LEU A 4 -9.95 70.81 -35.38
CA LEU A 4 -9.12 69.79 -36.09
C LEU A 4 -8.08 69.14 -35.16
N GLU A 5 -7.67 69.78 -34.09
CA GLU A 5 -6.75 69.24 -33.12
C GLU A 5 -7.38 68.22 -32.15
N THR A 6 -8.68 68.42 -31.85
CA THR A 6 -9.44 67.54 -30.95
C THR A 6 -9.70 66.18 -31.61
N THR A 7 -10.01 66.16 -32.90
CA THR A 7 -10.29 64.92 -33.65
C THR A 7 -9.01 64.08 -33.89
N ALA A 8 -7.84 64.68 -34.03
CA ALA A 8 -6.56 63.97 -34.19
C ALA A 8 -6.08 63.33 -32.83
N ARG A 9 -6.42 63.95 -31.72
CA ARG A 9 -6.12 63.44 -30.37
C ARG A 9 -6.98 62.21 -29.99
N ASP A 10 -8.26 62.25 -30.33
CA ASP A 10 -9.17 61.14 -30.07
C ASP A 10 -8.87 59.91 -30.96
N GLN A 11 -8.43 60.10 -32.19
CA GLN A 11 -8.03 58.97 -33.07
C GLN A 11 -6.73 58.32 -32.62
N ARG A 12 -5.75 59.07 -32.03
CA ARG A 12 -4.54 58.50 -31.43
C ARG A 12 -4.84 57.73 -30.12
N ALA A 13 -5.70 58.26 -29.29
CA ALA A 13 -6.11 57.57 -28.04
C ALA A 13 -6.88 56.26 -28.31
N SER A 14 -7.78 56.23 -29.33
CA SER A 14 -8.49 55.03 -29.70
C SER A 14 -7.58 53.97 -30.37
N GLY A 15 -6.54 54.40 -31.13
CA GLY A 15 -5.55 53.53 -31.73
C GLY A 15 -4.60 52.88 -30.70
N GLU A 16 -4.20 53.64 -29.66
CA GLU A 16 -3.39 53.11 -28.56
C GLU A 16 -4.15 52.18 -27.64
N ALA A 17 -5.43 52.47 -27.37
CA ALA A 17 -6.30 51.59 -26.57
C ALA A 17 -6.56 50.24 -27.27
N THR A 18 -6.73 50.25 -28.61
CA THR A 18 -6.90 49.04 -29.42
C THR A 18 -5.61 48.21 -29.50
N ARG A 19 -4.47 48.87 -29.57
CA ARG A 19 -3.14 48.22 -29.58
C ARG A 19 -2.81 47.63 -28.19
N ARG A 20 -3.15 48.31 -27.10
CA ARG A 20 -3.02 47.76 -25.72
C ARG A 20 -3.93 46.57 -25.51
N ARG A 21 -5.19 46.59 -25.98
CA ARG A 21 -6.11 45.44 -25.92
C ARG A 21 -5.64 44.24 -26.75
N LYS A 22 -5.00 44.46 -27.91
CA LYS A 22 -4.43 43.39 -28.73
C LYS A 22 -3.20 42.75 -28.09
N ASN A 23 -2.37 43.54 -27.38
CA ASN A 23 -1.21 43.04 -26.64
C ASN A 23 -1.58 42.39 -25.30
N ALA A 24 -2.67 42.82 -24.64
CA ALA A 24 -3.16 42.20 -23.39
C ALA A 24 -3.87 40.84 -23.66
N ARG A 25 -4.28 40.54 -24.89
CA ARG A 25 -4.82 39.23 -25.28
C ARG A 25 -3.78 38.17 -25.66
N ARG A 26 -2.47 38.50 -25.62
CA ARG A 26 -1.40 37.51 -25.61
C ARG A 26 -1.09 37.06 -24.17
N THR A 27 -2.12 36.78 -23.37
CA THR A 27 -1.96 35.86 -22.25
C THR A 27 -1.61 34.51 -22.84
N THR A 28 -0.38 34.12 -22.68
CA THR A 28 0.14 32.81 -23.00
C THR A 28 -0.83 31.75 -22.46
N ASN A 29 -1.53 31.09 -23.38
CA ASN A 29 -2.35 29.94 -23.05
C ASN A 29 -1.40 28.93 -22.39
N PRO A 30 -1.54 28.59 -21.10
CA PRO A 30 -0.65 27.62 -20.45
C PRO A 30 -0.75 26.21 -21.08
N TYR A 31 -1.71 26.00 -21.98
CA TYR A 31 -1.89 24.79 -22.78
C TYR A 31 -1.52 25.01 -24.25
N SER A 32 -0.44 25.74 -24.58
CA SER A 32 0.09 25.68 -25.92
C SER A 32 0.53 24.24 -26.21
N PRO A 33 0.17 23.67 -27.38
CA PRO A 33 0.56 22.30 -27.70
C PRO A 33 2.09 22.17 -27.58
N ALA A 34 2.53 21.16 -26.81
CA ALA A 34 3.93 20.91 -26.56
C ALA A 34 4.74 20.99 -27.86
N HIS A 35 5.70 21.89 -27.91
CA HIS A 35 6.60 21.99 -29.07
C HIS A 35 7.41 20.70 -29.17
N ARG A 36 7.78 20.26 -30.40
CA ARG A 36 8.62 19.06 -30.62
C ARG A 36 9.93 19.10 -29.81
N GLY A 37 10.38 20.28 -29.37
CA GLY A 37 11.51 20.47 -28.46
C GLY A 37 11.22 20.05 -27.03
N ASP A 38 10.00 20.28 -26.54
CA ASP A 38 9.58 19.93 -25.16
C ASP A 38 9.50 18.41 -24.97
N ALA A 39 9.12 17.67 -26.02
CA ALA A 39 9.10 16.20 -25.99
C ALA A 39 10.52 15.62 -25.81
N LYS A 40 11.54 16.17 -26.50
CA LYS A 40 12.93 15.72 -26.31
C LYS A 40 13.45 16.01 -24.91
N LEU A 41 13.15 17.18 -24.35
CA LEU A 41 13.50 17.53 -22.99
C LEU A 41 12.79 16.61 -21.98
N ALA A 42 11.50 16.33 -22.19
CA ALA A 42 10.76 15.39 -21.33
C ALA A 42 11.40 13.99 -21.34
N TRP A 43 11.78 13.46 -22.52
CA TRP A 43 12.47 12.17 -22.62
C TRP A 43 13.82 12.16 -21.89
N VAL A 44 14.60 13.24 -22.01
CA VAL A 44 15.90 13.36 -21.30
C VAL A 44 15.71 13.39 -19.79
N LEU A 45 14.67 14.08 -19.30
CA LEU A 45 14.37 14.15 -17.86
C LEU A 45 13.85 12.83 -17.29
N ILE A 46 13.09 12.06 -18.08
CA ILE A 46 12.53 10.77 -17.67
C ILE A 46 13.54 9.62 -17.88
N ALA A 47 14.51 9.76 -18.80
CA ALA A 47 15.45 8.71 -19.15
C ALA A 47 16.18 8.05 -17.95
N PRO A 48 16.72 8.80 -16.96
CA PRO A 48 17.36 8.17 -15.80
C PRO A 48 16.41 7.24 -15.01
N ALA A 49 15.16 7.65 -14.84
CA ALA A 49 14.14 6.84 -14.16
C ALA A 49 13.76 5.60 -14.99
N LEU A 50 13.63 5.76 -16.32
CA LEU A 50 13.36 4.62 -17.22
C LEU A 50 14.50 3.64 -17.27
N VAL A 51 15.75 4.09 -17.28
CA VAL A 51 16.94 3.22 -17.22
C VAL A 51 16.95 2.45 -15.88
N GLY A 52 16.73 3.14 -14.75
CA GLY A 52 16.62 2.50 -13.45
C GLY A 52 15.50 1.45 -13.43
N PHE A 53 14.32 1.77 -13.93
CA PHE A 53 13.21 0.82 -14.05
C PHE A 53 13.57 -0.38 -14.96
N ALA A 54 14.17 -0.14 -16.11
CA ALA A 54 14.53 -1.20 -17.05
C ALA A 54 15.56 -2.18 -16.44
N VAL A 55 16.59 -1.66 -15.76
CA VAL A 55 17.66 -2.49 -15.18
C VAL A 55 17.24 -3.19 -13.89
N PHE A 56 16.54 -2.50 -12.98
CA PHE A 56 16.27 -3.02 -11.64
C PHE A 56 14.88 -3.62 -11.46
N ALA A 57 13.94 -3.37 -12.38
CA ALA A 57 12.60 -3.94 -12.32
C ALA A 57 12.27 -4.79 -13.55
N ALA A 58 12.31 -4.23 -14.75
CA ALA A 58 11.86 -4.95 -15.95
C ALA A 58 12.76 -6.14 -16.30
N TYR A 59 14.08 -5.96 -16.32
CA TYR A 59 15.02 -7.05 -16.63
C TYR A 59 14.94 -8.22 -15.63
N PRO A 60 15.00 -8.02 -14.29
CA PRO A 60 14.83 -9.12 -13.33
C PRO A 60 13.48 -9.82 -13.43
N THR A 61 12.40 -9.06 -13.68
CA THR A 61 11.06 -9.65 -13.86
C THR A 61 11.01 -10.56 -15.09
N LEU A 62 11.50 -10.09 -16.25
CA LEU A 62 11.56 -10.88 -17.48
C LEU A 62 12.46 -12.10 -17.30
N ARG A 63 13.60 -11.94 -16.61
CA ARG A 63 14.50 -13.04 -16.28
C ARG A 63 13.81 -14.06 -15.37
N GLY A 64 13.07 -13.62 -14.35
CA GLY A 64 12.26 -14.49 -13.48
C GLY A 64 11.20 -15.26 -14.24
N ILE A 65 10.50 -14.61 -15.19
CA ILE A 65 9.55 -15.29 -16.09
C ILE A 65 10.26 -16.37 -16.91
N TYR A 66 11.42 -16.07 -17.50
CA TYR A 66 12.19 -17.07 -18.22
C TYR A 66 12.60 -18.26 -17.34
N LEU A 67 13.13 -17.98 -16.13
CA LEU A 67 13.58 -19.00 -15.19
C LEU A 67 12.45 -19.93 -14.73
N SER A 68 11.21 -19.46 -14.67
CA SER A 68 10.06 -20.26 -14.29
C SER A 68 9.78 -21.44 -15.25
N PHE A 69 10.31 -21.39 -16.48
CA PHE A 69 10.23 -22.47 -17.46
C PHE A 69 11.48 -23.35 -17.51
N THR A 70 12.40 -23.17 -16.56
CA THR A 70 13.69 -23.87 -16.53
C THR A 70 13.88 -24.64 -15.24
N ASP A 71 14.68 -25.70 -15.29
CA ASP A 71 15.27 -26.33 -14.13
C ASP A 71 16.59 -25.61 -13.80
N PHE A 72 16.45 -24.51 -13.02
CA PHE A 72 17.60 -23.68 -12.63
C PHE A 72 17.94 -23.86 -11.16
N ALA A 73 19.09 -24.48 -10.93
CA ALA A 73 19.78 -24.51 -9.65
C ALA A 73 21.12 -23.76 -9.76
N VAL A 74 21.66 -23.27 -8.62
CA VAL A 74 22.90 -22.44 -8.63
C VAL A 74 24.10 -23.12 -9.30
N LEU A 75 24.13 -24.45 -9.22
CA LEU A 75 25.29 -25.24 -9.69
C LEU A 75 25.17 -25.73 -11.13
N SER A 76 24.03 -25.53 -11.79
CA SER A 76 23.77 -25.96 -13.16
C SER A 76 23.27 -24.78 -14.00
N PRO A 77 23.62 -24.72 -15.31
CA PRO A 77 23.00 -23.77 -16.22
C PRO A 77 21.48 -24.04 -16.32
N PRO A 78 20.67 -23.01 -16.59
CA PRO A 78 19.22 -23.18 -16.72
C PRO A 78 18.90 -24.04 -17.95
N GLU A 79 18.31 -25.20 -17.73
CA GLU A 79 17.80 -26.09 -18.76
C GLU A 79 16.31 -25.85 -18.98
N TRP A 80 15.87 -25.76 -20.23
CA TRP A 80 14.46 -25.51 -20.54
C TRP A 80 13.62 -26.79 -20.35
N ILE A 81 12.67 -26.74 -19.38
CA ILE A 81 11.76 -27.85 -19.05
C ILE A 81 10.29 -27.54 -19.35
N GLY A 82 10.01 -26.42 -20.01
CA GLY A 82 8.63 -26.04 -20.36
C GLY A 82 7.74 -25.79 -19.16
N LEU A 83 6.65 -26.54 -19.03
CA LEU A 83 5.62 -26.33 -17.99
C LEU A 83 5.75 -27.28 -16.79
N ASP A 84 6.84 -27.99 -16.63
CA ASP A 84 6.95 -29.02 -15.58
C ASP A 84 6.94 -28.43 -14.18
N ASN A 85 7.57 -27.26 -13.96
CA ASN A 85 7.46 -26.52 -12.71
C ASN A 85 6.01 -26.14 -12.38
N TYR A 86 5.20 -25.80 -13.39
CA TYR A 86 3.79 -25.46 -13.18
C TYR A 86 2.94 -26.69 -12.86
N ARG A 87 3.25 -27.85 -13.45
CA ARG A 87 2.62 -29.12 -13.09
C ARG A 87 2.95 -29.53 -11.67
N GLN A 88 4.21 -29.35 -11.25
CA GLN A 88 4.65 -29.57 -9.88
C GLN A 88 3.90 -28.65 -8.92
N LEU A 89 3.76 -27.34 -9.24
CA LEU A 89 3.05 -26.36 -8.44
C LEU A 89 1.60 -26.77 -8.17
N LEU A 90 0.89 -27.26 -9.17
CA LEU A 90 -0.51 -27.68 -9.02
C LEU A 90 -0.66 -28.86 -8.06
N GLY A 91 0.35 -29.73 -7.93
CA GLY A 91 0.39 -30.86 -7.01
C GLY A 91 1.08 -30.60 -5.68
N ASP A 92 1.62 -29.40 -5.44
CA ASP A 92 2.39 -29.06 -4.24
C ASP A 92 1.46 -28.69 -3.07
N GLU A 93 1.18 -29.63 -2.18
CA GLU A 93 0.37 -29.43 -0.98
C GLU A 93 0.93 -28.33 -0.07
N VAL A 94 2.25 -28.14 -0.01
CA VAL A 94 2.88 -27.11 0.84
C VAL A 94 2.64 -25.74 0.24
N PHE A 95 2.65 -25.61 -1.09
CA PHE A 95 2.30 -24.36 -1.76
C PHE A 95 0.87 -23.93 -1.42
N TRP A 96 -0.10 -24.83 -1.57
CA TRP A 96 -1.50 -24.52 -1.32
C TRP A 96 -1.78 -24.28 0.17
N SER A 97 -1.13 -25.02 1.06
CA SER A 97 -1.19 -24.76 2.50
C SER A 97 -0.62 -23.40 2.86
N SER A 98 0.55 -23.05 2.31
CA SER A 98 1.21 -21.74 2.53
C SER A 98 0.39 -20.59 1.96
N LEU A 99 -0.27 -20.77 0.83
CA LEU A 99 -1.23 -19.82 0.29
C LEU A 99 -2.42 -19.64 1.24
N GLY A 100 -2.97 -20.72 1.79
CA GLY A 100 -4.06 -20.68 2.78
C GLY A 100 -3.66 -19.92 4.05
N VAL A 101 -2.46 -20.19 4.59
CA VAL A 101 -1.88 -19.47 5.73
C VAL A 101 -1.72 -17.98 5.41
N THR A 102 -1.26 -17.66 4.20
CA THR A 102 -1.12 -16.26 3.76
C THR A 102 -2.46 -15.55 3.67
N VAL A 103 -3.48 -16.19 3.10
CA VAL A 103 -4.85 -15.63 3.03
C VAL A 103 -5.41 -15.39 4.44
N TYR A 104 -5.24 -16.33 5.35
CA TYR A 104 -5.65 -16.16 6.75
C TYR A 104 -4.94 -14.98 7.42
N PHE A 105 -3.63 -14.86 7.24
CA PHE A 105 -2.86 -13.70 7.71
C PHE A 105 -3.38 -12.38 7.12
N VAL A 106 -3.63 -12.34 5.81
CA VAL A 106 -4.14 -11.15 5.10
C VAL A 106 -5.48 -10.73 5.66
N LEU A 107 -6.41 -11.68 5.83
CA LEU A 107 -7.73 -11.39 6.37
C LEU A 107 -7.65 -10.80 7.79
N LEU A 108 -6.84 -11.37 8.67
CA LEU A 108 -6.65 -10.86 10.04
C LEU A 108 -5.96 -9.49 10.03
N SER A 109 -4.83 -9.38 9.35
CA SER A 109 -3.99 -8.20 9.38
C SER A 109 -4.68 -7.00 8.73
N VAL A 110 -5.32 -7.18 7.56
CA VAL A 110 -5.98 -6.09 6.84
C VAL A 110 -7.26 -5.66 7.56
N SER A 111 -8.10 -6.60 8.00
CA SER A 111 -9.35 -6.26 8.70
C SER A 111 -9.09 -5.52 10.00
N LEU A 112 -8.23 -6.07 10.87
CA LEU A 112 -7.88 -5.46 12.15
C LEU A 112 -7.11 -4.15 11.93
N GLY A 113 -6.15 -4.15 11.02
CA GLY A 113 -5.35 -2.97 10.68
C GLY A 113 -6.20 -1.81 10.16
N LEU A 114 -7.19 -2.09 9.30
CA LEU A 114 -8.12 -1.08 8.80
C LEU A 114 -8.94 -0.46 9.94
N VAL A 115 -9.53 -1.30 10.79
CA VAL A 115 -10.34 -0.82 11.95
C VAL A 115 -9.50 0.05 12.87
N VAL A 116 -8.31 -0.42 13.28
CA VAL A 116 -7.42 0.33 14.18
C VAL A 116 -6.97 1.64 13.52
N SER A 117 -6.63 1.62 12.23
CA SER A 117 -6.18 2.82 11.51
C SER A 117 -7.30 3.85 11.33
N VAL A 118 -8.53 3.42 11.03
CA VAL A 118 -9.70 4.32 10.93
C VAL A 118 -9.99 4.98 12.27
N VAL A 119 -9.98 4.19 13.37
CA VAL A 119 -10.17 4.74 14.72
C VAL A 119 -9.05 5.72 15.07
N THR A 120 -7.79 5.35 14.82
CA THR A 120 -6.63 6.24 15.06
C THR A 120 -6.73 7.52 14.26
N ALA A 121 -7.08 7.46 12.97
CA ALA A 121 -7.26 8.63 12.12
C ALA A 121 -8.39 9.55 12.61
N ALA A 122 -9.54 8.97 13.03
CA ALA A 122 -10.66 9.72 13.57
C ALA A 122 -10.31 10.41 14.90
N VAL A 123 -9.57 9.73 15.77
CA VAL A 123 -9.06 10.29 17.04
C VAL A 123 -8.08 11.43 16.75
N LEU A 124 -7.12 11.23 15.85
CA LEU A 124 -6.17 12.28 15.45
C LEU A 124 -6.88 13.51 14.86
N HIS A 125 -7.89 13.31 14.04
CA HIS A 125 -8.64 14.40 13.43
C HIS A 125 -9.40 15.26 14.46
N ARG A 126 -9.86 14.64 15.55
CA ARG A 126 -10.66 15.33 16.59
C ARG A 126 -9.83 15.95 17.70
N ILE A 127 -8.76 15.28 18.12
CA ILE A 127 -8.09 15.60 19.40
C ILE A 127 -6.87 16.48 19.17
N THR A 128 -6.17 16.38 18.03
CA THR A 128 -4.88 17.05 17.92
C THR A 128 -4.54 17.61 16.54
N SER A 129 -4.08 18.88 16.55
CA SER A 129 -3.37 19.48 15.44
C SER A 129 -1.85 19.26 15.52
N SER A 130 -1.35 18.60 16.58
CA SER A 130 0.09 18.43 16.85
C SER A 130 0.76 17.53 15.82
N THR A 131 1.76 18.07 15.13
CA THR A 131 2.63 17.32 14.20
C THR A 131 3.48 16.29 14.93
N VAL A 132 3.84 16.55 16.20
CA VAL A 132 4.64 15.63 17.02
C VAL A 132 3.89 14.33 17.29
N ILE A 133 2.62 14.40 17.66
CA ILE A 133 1.80 13.21 17.92
C ILE A 133 1.65 12.39 16.64
N ARG A 134 1.43 13.02 15.49
CA ARG A 134 1.38 12.35 14.19
C ARG A 134 2.72 11.68 13.86
N GLY A 135 3.83 12.37 14.14
CA GLY A 135 5.18 11.82 14.00
C GLY A 135 5.42 10.58 14.86
N LEU A 136 4.96 10.59 16.12
CA LEU A 136 5.09 9.45 17.03
C LEU A 136 4.28 8.21 16.57
N ILE A 137 3.09 8.43 16.01
CA ILE A 137 2.23 7.33 15.54
C ILE A 137 2.81 6.65 14.29
N ILE A 138 3.55 7.36 13.43
CA ILE A 138 4.17 6.76 12.25
C ILE A 138 5.50 6.05 12.57
N LEU A 139 6.13 6.30 13.73
CA LEU A 139 7.44 5.73 14.06
C LEU A 139 7.51 4.21 13.90
N PRO A 140 6.52 3.38 14.33
CA PRO A 140 6.59 1.94 14.13
C PRO A 140 6.74 1.55 12.65
N PHE A 141 6.12 2.26 11.73
CA PHE A 141 6.23 2.01 10.30
C PHE A 141 7.65 2.23 9.76
N LEU A 142 8.38 3.19 10.30
CA LEU A 142 9.74 3.54 9.88
C LEU A 142 10.80 2.51 10.35
N ILE A 143 10.45 1.66 11.32
CA ILE A 143 11.33 0.60 11.81
C ILE A 143 11.36 -0.54 10.78
N SER A 144 12.56 -1.10 10.51
CA SER A 144 12.67 -2.30 9.67
C SER A 144 11.82 -3.44 10.20
N GLY A 145 11.20 -4.22 9.29
CA GLY A 145 10.40 -5.40 9.65
C GLY A 145 11.17 -6.43 10.46
N VAL A 146 12.46 -6.61 10.14
CA VAL A 146 13.38 -7.50 10.89
C VAL A 146 13.58 -7.02 12.32
N VAL A 147 13.84 -5.73 12.52
CA VAL A 147 14.04 -5.16 13.87
C VAL A 147 12.74 -5.24 14.68
N ALA A 148 11.62 -4.84 14.08
CA ALA A 148 10.32 -4.94 14.74
C ALA A 148 10.00 -6.39 15.12
N GLY A 149 10.17 -7.34 14.20
CA GLY A 149 9.95 -8.76 14.45
C GLY A 149 10.85 -9.30 15.58
N THR A 150 12.14 -8.94 15.61
CA THR A 150 13.07 -9.38 16.66
C THR A 150 12.70 -8.84 18.03
N VAL A 151 12.31 -7.57 18.14
CA VAL A 151 11.86 -6.97 19.41
C VAL A 151 10.59 -7.66 19.92
N TRP A 152 9.61 -7.84 19.03
CA TRP A 152 8.37 -8.53 19.39
C TRP A 152 8.57 -10.02 19.69
N TRP A 153 9.49 -10.70 19.00
CA TRP A 153 9.86 -12.08 19.32
C TRP A 153 10.30 -12.21 20.77
N TRP A 154 11.13 -11.26 21.25
CA TRP A 154 11.56 -11.24 22.65
C TRP A 154 10.44 -10.84 23.61
N MET A 155 9.62 -9.84 23.26
CA MET A 155 8.49 -9.39 24.09
C MET A 155 7.41 -10.46 24.26
N LEU A 156 7.21 -11.32 23.24
CA LEU A 156 6.22 -12.39 23.22
C LEU A 156 6.78 -13.74 23.66
N ASP A 157 8.04 -13.80 24.13
CA ASP A 157 8.61 -15.05 24.63
C ASP A 157 7.74 -15.68 25.73
N SER A 158 7.61 -17.00 25.70
CA SER A 158 6.69 -17.73 26.60
C SER A 158 7.11 -17.72 28.09
N GLN A 159 8.39 -17.54 28.37
CA GLN A 159 8.95 -17.58 29.71
C GLN A 159 9.35 -16.19 30.23
N LEU A 160 10.13 -15.46 29.45
CA LEU A 160 10.77 -14.19 29.84
C LEU A 160 10.09 -12.97 29.20
N GLY A 161 9.14 -13.15 28.27
CA GLY A 161 8.50 -12.07 27.55
C GLY A 161 7.62 -11.21 28.47
N ILE A 162 7.78 -9.88 28.35
CA ILE A 162 7.05 -8.91 29.18
C ILE A 162 5.53 -9.08 29.07
N VAL A 163 5.02 -9.48 27.89
CA VAL A 163 3.58 -9.69 27.69
C VAL A 163 3.09 -10.85 28.57
N ASN A 164 3.82 -11.95 28.63
CA ASN A 164 3.49 -13.08 29.48
C ASN A 164 3.67 -12.78 30.99
N ILE A 165 4.65 -11.96 31.34
CA ILE A 165 4.83 -11.48 32.73
C ILE A 165 3.57 -10.71 33.18
N VAL A 166 3.08 -9.80 32.32
CA VAL A 166 1.87 -9.02 32.61
C VAL A 166 0.65 -9.93 32.71
N ILE A 167 0.45 -10.86 31.77
CA ILE A 167 -0.68 -11.81 31.80
C ILE A 167 -0.68 -12.60 33.13
N LYS A 168 0.46 -13.11 33.54
CA LYS A 168 0.60 -13.88 34.80
C LYS A 168 0.37 -13.00 36.03
N ALA A 169 0.79 -11.74 36.01
CA ALA A 169 0.54 -10.80 37.11
C ALA A 169 -0.96 -10.52 37.34
N PHE A 170 -1.79 -10.62 36.26
CA PHE A 170 -3.24 -10.54 36.34
C PHE A 170 -3.93 -11.91 36.57
N GLY A 171 -3.17 -12.97 36.89
CA GLY A 171 -3.72 -14.30 37.20
C GLY A 171 -4.04 -15.15 35.98
N GLY A 172 -3.60 -14.76 34.78
CA GLY A 172 -3.76 -15.57 33.57
C GLY A 172 -2.64 -16.58 33.38
N ASP A 173 -2.90 -17.62 32.58
CA ASP A 173 -1.88 -18.57 32.15
C ASP A 173 -1.03 -17.95 31.02
N GLY A 174 0.26 -18.30 30.99
CA GLY A 174 1.16 -17.83 29.93
C GLY A 174 0.76 -18.39 28.56
N ILE A 175 0.82 -17.55 27.53
CA ILE A 175 0.45 -17.88 26.15
C ILE A 175 1.70 -18.15 25.32
N GLN A 176 1.69 -19.23 24.55
CA GLN A 176 2.75 -19.55 23.57
C GLN A 176 2.47 -18.85 22.24
N PHE A 177 2.67 -17.53 22.21
CA PHE A 177 2.30 -16.67 21.08
C PHE A 177 2.92 -17.09 19.75
N LEU A 178 4.21 -17.45 19.72
CA LEU A 178 4.97 -17.71 18.50
C LEU A 178 5.27 -19.20 18.27
N THR A 179 5.03 -20.03 19.27
CA THR A 179 5.35 -21.47 19.26
C THR A 179 4.10 -22.35 19.26
N SER A 180 2.92 -21.78 19.44
CA SER A 180 1.63 -22.48 19.28
C SER A 180 1.11 -22.38 17.85
N ARG A 181 0.53 -23.46 17.36
CA ARG A 181 -0.11 -23.51 16.03
C ARG A 181 -1.24 -22.49 15.88
N ASP A 182 -2.02 -22.29 16.93
CA ASP A 182 -3.20 -21.43 16.89
C ASP A 182 -2.84 -19.94 17.03
N TRP A 183 -1.75 -19.63 17.77
CA TRP A 183 -1.36 -18.26 18.07
C TRP A 183 -0.29 -17.68 17.14
N ALA A 184 0.44 -18.51 16.38
CA ALA A 184 1.56 -18.03 15.57
C ALA A 184 1.11 -16.94 14.53
N ILE A 185 0.11 -17.23 13.71
CA ILE A 185 -0.38 -16.26 12.71
C ILE A 185 -1.10 -15.07 13.34
N PRO A 186 -2.00 -15.21 14.35
CA PRO A 186 -2.57 -14.06 15.04
C PRO A 186 -1.52 -13.13 15.65
N SER A 187 -0.47 -13.68 16.26
CA SER A 187 0.61 -12.88 16.83
C SER A 187 1.41 -12.11 15.78
N VAL A 188 1.77 -12.77 14.67
CA VAL A 188 2.44 -12.11 13.54
C VAL A 188 1.55 -11.02 12.93
N ALA A 189 0.23 -11.27 12.82
CA ALA A 189 -0.72 -10.29 12.32
C ALA A 189 -0.82 -9.06 13.24
N LEU A 190 -0.84 -9.25 14.56
CA LEU A 190 -0.83 -8.13 15.53
C LEU A 190 0.45 -7.29 15.43
N ILE A 191 1.60 -7.93 15.28
CA ILE A 191 2.88 -7.22 15.06
C ILE A 191 2.81 -6.38 13.78
N ASN A 192 2.29 -6.97 12.70
CA ASN A 192 2.13 -6.27 11.43
C ASN A 192 1.14 -5.10 11.52
N VAL A 193 0.01 -5.29 12.20
CA VAL A 193 -0.98 -4.22 12.45
C VAL A 193 -0.33 -3.07 13.21
N TRP A 194 0.37 -3.36 14.32
CA TRP A 194 1.09 -2.34 15.10
C TRP A 194 2.08 -1.56 14.23
N LYS A 195 2.81 -2.26 13.37
CA LYS A 195 3.79 -1.63 12.47
C LYS A 195 3.14 -0.74 11.41
N GLN A 196 2.05 -1.19 10.80
CA GLN A 196 1.44 -0.55 9.64
C GLN A 196 0.36 0.49 9.98
N MET A 197 -0.25 0.41 11.19
CA MET A 197 -1.41 1.23 11.52
C MET A 197 -1.17 2.73 11.41
N GLY A 198 0.04 3.20 11.79
CA GLY A 198 0.38 4.63 11.78
C GLY A 198 0.42 5.20 10.36
N TYR A 199 1.05 4.50 9.43
CA TYR A 199 1.10 4.87 8.02
C TYR A 199 -0.30 4.91 7.41
N THR A 200 -1.07 3.86 7.62
CA THR A 200 -2.45 3.74 7.13
C THR A 200 -3.35 4.82 7.73
N ALA A 201 -3.22 5.10 9.04
CA ALA A 201 -3.98 6.13 9.73
C ALA A 201 -3.69 7.53 9.18
N ILE A 202 -2.45 7.85 8.81
CA ILE A 202 -2.10 9.16 8.22
C ILE A 202 -2.71 9.34 6.84
N ILE A 203 -2.77 8.28 6.00
CA ILE A 203 -3.44 8.35 4.70
C ILE A 203 -4.94 8.63 4.88
N ILE A 204 -5.59 7.90 5.80
CA ILE A 204 -7.00 8.10 6.12
C ILE A 204 -7.23 9.50 6.72
N PHE A 205 -6.34 9.95 7.60
CA PHE A 205 -6.40 11.30 8.19
C PHE A 205 -6.31 12.39 7.12
N ALA A 206 -5.42 12.26 6.15
CA ALA A 206 -5.36 13.19 5.02
C ALA A 206 -6.67 13.24 4.24
N GLY A 207 -7.33 12.08 4.09
CA GLY A 207 -8.66 12.00 3.52
C GLY A 207 -9.74 12.69 4.33
N LEU A 208 -9.70 12.55 5.66
CA LEU A 208 -10.63 13.25 6.54
C LEU A 208 -10.53 14.77 6.40
N GLN A 209 -9.34 15.30 6.13
CA GLN A 209 -9.13 16.74 5.94
C GLN A 209 -9.74 17.28 4.64
N THR A 210 -10.05 16.44 3.66
CA THR A 210 -10.69 16.88 2.42
C THR A 210 -12.21 17.07 2.54
N ILE A 211 -12.82 16.59 3.63
CA ILE A 211 -14.26 16.70 3.88
C ILE A 211 -14.56 18.12 4.43
N PRO A 212 -15.40 18.93 3.73
CA PRO A 212 -15.73 20.26 4.19
C PRO A 212 -16.44 20.26 5.55
N ALA A 213 -16.06 21.19 6.43
CA ALA A 213 -16.66 21.34 7.76
C ALA A 213 -18.18 21.60 7.71
N THR A 214 -18.65 22.26 6.65
CA THR A 214 -20.08 22.54 6.41
C THR A 214 -20.96 21.30 6.39
N ILE A 215 -20.43 20.14 5.96
CA ILE A 215 -21.16 18.88 5.96
C ILE A 215 -21.45 18.43 7.41
N TYR A 216 -20.47 18.58 8.30
CA TYR A 216 -20.63 18.24 9.72
C TYR A 216 -21.53 19.25 10.46
N GLU A 217 -21.45 20.53 10.08
CA GLU A 217 -22.32 21.58 10.62
C GLU A 217 -23.79 21.32 10.26
N ALA A 218 -24.07 20.99 9.00
CA ALA A 218 -25.41 20.61 8.56
C ALA A 218 -25.94 19.38 9.34
N GLY A 219 -25.10 18.34 9.46
CA GLY A 219 -25.48 17.13 10.23
C GLY A 219 -25.81 17.43 11.70
N ARG A 220 -25.10 18.40 12.33
CA ARG A 220 -25.43 18.82 13.70
C ARG A 220 -26.75 19.60 13.78
N VAL A 221 -27.04 20.45 12.80
CA VAL A 221 -28.33 21.16 12.70
C VAL A 221 -29.48 20.17 12.57
N ASP A 222 -29.27 19.08 11.81
CA ASP A 222 -30.24 17.99 11.65
C ASP A 222 -30.33 17.08 12.89
N GLY A 223 -29.60 17.37 13.98
CA GLY A 223 -29.61 16.60 15.24
C GLY A 223 -28.91 15.24 15.15
N ALA A 224 -28.07 15.01 14.15
CA ALA A 224 -27.32 13.76 14.04
C ALA A 224 -26.24 13.66 15.12
N SER A 225 -26.22 12.50 15.84
CA SER A 225 -25.13 12.20 16.78
C SER A 225 -23.80 12.00 16.05
N GLU A 226 -22.68 12.17 16.76
CA GLU A 226 -21.33 12.00 16.23
C GLU A 226 -21.10 10.63 15.59
N LEU A 227 -21.61 9.56 16.23
CA LEU A 227 -21.52 8.20 15.68
C LEU A 227 -22.37 8.05 14.40
N ARG A 228 -23.52 8.70 14.35
CA ARG A 228 -24.38 8.72 13.16
C ARG A 228 -23.68 9.47 12.04
N MET A 229 -23.15 10.66 12.28
CA MET A 229 -22.38 11.42 11.28
C MET A 229 -21.16 10.63 10.78
N PHE A 230 -20.45 9.94 11.67
CA PHE A 230 -19.31 9.10 11.26
C PHE A 230 -19.73 7.99 10.29
N ARG A 231 -20.83 7.29 10.59
CA ARG A 231 -21.31 6.16 9.76
C ARG A 231 -21.99 6.62 8.46
N THR A 232 -22.75 7.71 8.49
CA THR A 232 -23.59 8.13 7.36
C THR A 232 -22.95 9.19 6.47
N LEU A 233 -21.98 9.97 6.98
CA LEU A 233 -21.29 11.03 6.24
C LEU A 233 -19.80 10.69 6.05
N THR A 234 -19.08 10.47 7.15
CA THR A 234 -17.63 10.32 7.09
C THR A 234 -17.19 9.07 6.34
N LEU A 235 -17.70 7.89 6.72
CA LEU A 235 -17.30 6.62 6.08
C LEU A 235 -17.65 6.57 4.59
N PRO A 236 -18.86 7.00 4.13
CA PRO A 236 -19.16 7.07 2.71
C PRO A 236 -18.26 8.03 1.92
N LEU A 237 -17.97 9.20 2.46
CA LEU A 237 -17.08 10.18 1.80
C LEU A 237 -15.62 9.72 1.76
N LEU A 238 -15.20 8.88 2.69
CA LEU A 238 -13.86 8.26 2.70
C LEU A 238 -13.75 7.02 1.82
N ARG A 239 -14.82 6.50 1.23
CA ARG A 239 -14.78 5.25 0.42
C ARG A 239 -13.63 5.20 -0.59
N PRO A 240 -13.34 6.24 -1.40
CA PRO A 240 -12.25 6.17 -2.39
C PRO A 240 -10.87 5.98 -1.71
N ILE A 241 -10.66 6.63 -0.57
CA ILE A 241 -9.40 6.55 0.19
C ILE A 241 -9.28 5.20 0.91
N LEU A 242 -10.38 4.74 1.52
CA LEU A 242 -10.44 3.42 2.14
C LEU A 242 -10.20 2.31 1.10
N ALA A 243 -10.74 2.46 -0.09
CA ALA A 243 -10.51 1.57 -1.22
C ALA A 243 -9.02 1.47 -1.57
N LEU A 244 -8.36 2.63 -1.76
CA LEU A 244 -6.93 2.69 -2.02
C LEU A 244 -6.12 2.03 -0.89
N VAL A 245 -6.43 2.35 0.36
CA VAL A 245 -5.77 1.81 1.54
C VAL A 245 -5.91 0.29 1.63
N VAL A 246 -7.11 -0.25 1.38
CA VAL A 246 -7.34 -1.70 1.38
C VAL A 246 -6.51 -2.40 0.30
N VAL A 247 -6.47 -1.85 -0.92
CA VAL A 247 -5.65 -2.42 -2.01
C VAL A 247 -4.17 -2.45 -1.62
N LEU A 248 -3.64 -1.34 -1.12
CA LEU A 248 -2.23 -1.26 -0.70
C LEU A 248 -1.92 -2.22 0.45
N ASN A 249 -2.79 -2.30 1.46
CA ASN A 249 -2.59 -3.19 2.61
C ASN A 249 -2.67 -4.67 2.21
N VAL A 250 -3.58 -5.05 1.31
CA VAL A 250 -3.67 -6.43 0.80
C VAL A 250 -2.41 -6.81 0.04
N ILE A 251 -1.91 -5.96 -0.87
CA ILE A 251 -0.66 -6.22 -1.59
C ILE A 251 0.51 -6.40 -0.63
N ASN A 252 0.67 -5.50 0.35
CA ASN A 252 1.74 -5.59 1.35
C ASN A 252 1.61 -6.84 2.24
N ALA A 253 0.40 -7.19 2.64
CA ALA A 253 0.17 -8.35 3.50
C ALA A 253 0.43 -9.69 2.78
N PHE A 254 0.12 -9.82 1.50
CA PHE A 254 0.49 -11.02 0.71
C PHE A 254 2.00 -11.20 0.57
N GLN A 255 2.77 -10.13 0.68
CA GLN A 255 4.23 -10.12 0.56
C GLN A 255 4.94 -10.15 1.94
N VAL A 256 4.21 -10.46 3.02
CA VAL A 256 4.80 -10.56 4.35
C VAL A 256 5.89 -11.63 4.38
N PHE A 257 7.09 -11.23 4.80
CA PHE A 257 8.25 -12.10 4.94
C PHE A 257 9.07 -11.75 6.18
N ASP A 258 9.49 -10.50 6.32
CA ASP A 258 10.45 -10.02 7.32
C ASP A 258 10.10 -10.45 8.74
N ILE A 259 8.85 -10.18 9.15
CA ILE A 259 8.38 -10.48 10.51
C ILE A 259 8.36 -11.99 10.73
N VAL A 260 7.82 -12.77 9.78
CA VAL A 260 7.72 -14.23 9.87
C VAL A 260 9.11 -14.86 9.94
N SER A 261 10.06 -14.41 9.10
CA SER A 261 11.39 -14.98 8.98
C SER A 261 12.22 -14.86 10.28
N VAL A 262 12.00 -13.81 11.08
CA VAL A 262 12.73 -13.59 12.34
C VAL A 262 11.97 -14.05 13.58
N THR A 263 10.63 -14.21 13.48
CA THR A 263 9.81 -14.65 14.62
C THR A 263 9.59 -16.16 14.61
N THR A 264 8.69 -16.64 13.78
CA THR A 264 8.24 -18.04 13.74
C THR A 264 8.99 -18.91 12.76
N LYS A 265 9.66 -18.32 11.76
CA LYS A 265 10.38 -19.02 10.68
C LYS A 265 9.50 -20.04 9.94
N GLY A 266 8.19 -19.76 9.86
CA GLY A 266 7.20 -20.68 9.26
C GLY A 266 6.64 -21.75 10.20
N GLY A 267 7.18 -21.88 11.44
CA GLY A 267 6.75 -22.86 12.44
C GLY A 267 5.53 -22.45 13.28
N PRO A 268 5.09 -23.33 14.19
CA PRO A 268 5.42 -24.76 14.26
C PRO A 268 4.75 -25.58 13.13
N ALA A 269 5.41 -26.60 12.64
CA ALA A 269 4.85 -27.54 11.63
C ALA A 269 4.15 -26.82 10.47
N ASN A 270 4.77 -25.82 9.85
CA ASN A 270 4.27 -24.98 8.77
C ASN A 270 3.02 -24.12 9.12
N ALA A 271 2.61 -24.04 10.40
CA ALA A 271 1.41 -23.29 10.78
C ALA A 271 1.51 -21.77 10.51
N SER A 272 2.69 -21.23 10.36
CA SER A 272 2.95 -19.84 9.98
C SER A 272 3.81 -19.72 8.70
N ASN A 273 3.89 -20.80 7.92
CA ASN A 273 4.66 -20.81 6.67
C ASN A 273 3.89 -20.06 5.58
N VAL A 274 4.00 -18.73 5.58
CA VAL A 274 3.42 -17.88 4.54
C VAL A 274 4.09 -18.14 3.19
N LEU A 275 3.39 -17.87 2.10
CA LEU A 275 3.85 -18.20 0.74
C LEU A 275 5.22 -17.55 0.43
N GLN A 276 5.46 -16.32 0.85
CA GLN A 276 6.75 -15.66 0.63
C GLN A 276 7.90 -16.36 1.39
N MET A 277 7.62 -16.92 2.59
CA MET A 277 8.59 -17.71 3.34
C MET A 277 8.91 -19.05 2.63
N TYR A 278 7.90 -19.68 2.05
CA TYR A 278 8.08 -20.90 1.28
C TYR A 278 8.89 -20.66 0.00
N ILE A 279 8.58 -19.62 -0.75
CA ILE A 279 9.36 -19.17 -1.91
C ILE A 279 10.82 -18.95 -1.54
N TYR A 280 11.07 -18.22 -0.46
CA TYR A 280 12.42 -17.96 0.04
C TYR A 280 13.16 -19.25 0.39
N SER A 281 12.49 -20.18 1.08
CA SER A 281 13.07 -21.47 1.46
C SER A 281 13.45 -22.31 0.24
N LYS A 282 12.63 -22.31 -0.82
CA LYS A 282 12.94 -22.98 -2.09
C LYS A 282 14.13 -22.35 -2.79
N ALA A 283 14.13 -21.02 -2.92
CA ALA A 283 15.19 -20.31 -3.61
C ALA A 283 16.54 -20.39 -2.87
N PHE A 284 16.57 -20.06 -1.58
CA PHE A 284 17.82 -19.89 -0.83
C PHE A 284 18.16 -21.02 0.14
N GLY A 285 17.16 -21.82 0.52
CA GLY A 285 17.38 -23.01 1.36
C GLY A 285 17.65 -24.28 0.54
N GLN A 286 16.96 -24.42 -0.60
CA GLN A 286 17.10 -25.60 -1.49
C GLN A 286 17.82 -25.30 -2.81
N PHE A 287 18.09 -24.02 -3.10
CA PHE A 287 18.72 -23.51 -4.32
C PHE A 287 17.96 -23.85 -5.61
N ASP A 288 16.65 -24.11 -5.50
CA ASP A 288 15.74 -24.37 -6.59
C ASP A 288 15.13 -23.06 -7.10
N PHE A 289 15.87 -22.33 -7.92
CA PHE A 289 15.47 -21.02 -8.41
C PHE A 289 14.41 -21.09 -9.50
N GLY A 290 14.41 -22.16 -10.31
CA GLY A 290 13.41 -22.37 -11.34
C GLY A 290 12.01 -22.51 -10.75
N TYR A 291 11.86 -23.38 -9.75
CA TYR A 291 10.59 -23.57 -9.06
C TYR A 291 10.20 -22.37 -8.21
N ALA A 292 11.16 -21.74 -7.52
CA ALA A 292 10.90 -20.52 -6.76
C ALA A 292 10.42 -19.35 -7.64
N ALA A 293 10.97 -19.22 -8.86
CA ALA A 293 10.50 -18.26 -9.86
C ALA A 293 9.06 -18.55 -10.31
N THR A 294 8.72 -19.82 -10.48
CA THR A 294 7.34 -20.27 -10.81
C THR A 294 6.36 -19.90 -9.72
N MET A 295 6.69 -20.16 -8.44
CA MET A 295 5.85 -19.77 -7.31
C MET A 295 5.69 -18.24 -7.20
N SER A 296 6.78 -17.50 -7.43
CA SER A 296 6.76 -16.03 -7.43
C SER A 296 5.86 -15.47 -8.52
N LEU A 297 5.89 -16.09 -9.72
CA LEU A 297 5.01 -15.69 -10.82
C LEU A 297 3.55 -16.06 -10.53
N ALA A 298 3.29 -17.21 -9.90
CA ALA A 298 1.95 -17.58 -9.44
C ALA A 298 1.41 -16.57 -8.42
N LEU A 299 2.21 -16.18 -7.42
CA LEU A 299 1.84 -15.12 -6.47
C LEU A 299 1.56 -13.79 -7.18
N PHE A 300 2.37 -13.41 -8.16
CA PHE A 300 2.18 -12.18 -8.94
C PHE A 300 0.84 -12.20 -9.69
N VAL A 301 0.48 -13.31 -10.34
CA VAL A 301 -0.80 -13.50 -11.03
C VAL A 301 -1.97 -13.44 -10.04
N ILE A 302 -1.85 -14.07 -8.87
CA ILE A 302 -2.85 -14.02 -7.80
C ILE A 302 -3.06 -12.58 -7.34
N LEU A 303 -2.00 -11.81 -7.11
CA LEU A 303 -2.09 -10.41 -6.69
C LEU A 303 -2.76 -9.53 -7.76
N ILE A 304 -2.44 -9.73 -9.05
CA ILE A 304 -3.13 -9.02 -10.14
C ILE A 304 -4.62 -9.34 -10.12
N ALA A 305 -5.00 -10.60 -10.01
CA ALA A 305 -6.40 -11.02 -10.00
C ALA A 305 -7.16 -10.43 -8.81
N ILE A 306 -6.58 -10.48 -7.60
CA ILE A 306 -7.17 -9.91 -6.39
C ILE A 306 -7.31 -8.39 -6.54
N THR A 307 -6.26 -7.69 -6.98
CA THR A 307 -6.27 -6.24 -7.16
C THR A 307 -7.31 -5.81 -8.20
N PHE A 308 -7.38 -6.52 -9.32
CA PHE A 308 -8.38 -6.27 -10.35
C PHE A 308 -9.82 -6.46 -9.81
N LEU A 309 -10.06 -7.54 -9.07
CA LEU A 309 -11.34 -7.80 -8.43
C LEU A 309 -11.71 -6.71 -7.42
N GLN A 310 -10.78 -6.31 -6.56
CA GLN A 310 -10.97 -5.23 -5.60
C GLN A 310 -11.33 -3.91 -6.31
N MET A 311 -10.57 -3.52 -7.33
CA MET A 311 -10.84 -2.30 -8.10
C MET A 311 -12.21 -2.35 -8.79
N ARG A 312 -12.61 -3.50 -9.31
CA ARG A 312 -13.94 -3.67 -9.94
C ARG A 312 -15.07 -3.55 -8.91
N LEU A 313 -14.95 -4.19 -7.75
CA LEU A 313 -15.95 -4.14 -6.67
C LEU A 313 -16.09 -2.72 -6.09
N LEU A 314 -14.97 -2.02 -5.92
CA LEU A 314 -14.94 -0.67 -5.37
C LEU A 314 -15.51 0.37 -6.35
N ARG A 315 -15.24 0.24 -7.66
CA ARG A 315 -15.85 1.10 -8.70
C ARG A 315 -17.35 0.89 -8.84
N ALA A 316 -17.85 -0.34 -8.70
CA ALA A 316 -19.27 -0.62 -8.76
C ALA A 316 -20.05 0.11 -7.65
N SER A 317 -19.42 0.39 -6.50
CA SER A 317 -20.05 1.15 -5.42
C SER A 317 -20.03 2.67 -5.62
N GLU A 318 -19.24 3.20 -6.58
CA GLU A 318 -19.22 4.63 -6.92
C GLU A 318 -20.33 5.01 -7.93
N SER A 319 -20.75 4.06 -8.77
CA SER A 319 -21.81 4.31 -9.78
C SER A 319 -23.21 4.48 -9.19
N ASP A 320 -23.44 4.07 -7.94
CA ASP A 320 -24.75 4.18 -7.28
C ASP A 320 -24.98 5.53 -6.57
N THR A 321 -24.01 6.46 -6.66
CA THR A 321 -24.08 7.77 -5.99
C THR A 321 -24.15 8.98 -6.92
N ASN A 322 -24.35 8.76 -8.24
CA ASN A 322 -24.60 9.83 -9.23
C ASN A 322 -26.08 9.92 -9.62
#